data_248046f1bb8a0a13e36498762b662871
#
_entry.id   248046f1bb8a0a13e36498762b662871
#
_cell.length_a   1.000
_cell.length_b   1.000
_cell.length_c   1.000
_cell.angle_alpha   90.00
_cell.angle_beta   90.00
_cell.angle_gamma   90.00
#
_symmetry.space_group_name_H-M   'P 1'
#
loop_
_entity.id
_entity.type
_entity.pdbx_description
1 polymer ?
#
loop_
_entity_poly.entity_id
_entity_poly.type
_entity_poly.pdbx_seq_one_letter_code
_entity_poly.pdbx_strand_id
1 'polypeptide(L)'
;MGIFPEGTRSRSDKPPYLSRGKTGVARLAARFPEVPVVPMAIIGARKFMAPGSAIVNPLAKVQVNIDNPITFGNWLADEDGGNMSDEDISNIAKLDEDGQRLVMKSHYRRFTDQLIENLRILGAP
;
A
#
# COMPACT_ATOMS: atom_id res chain seq x y z
N MET A 1 -10.81 2.20 7.47
CA MET A 1 -10.35 0.77 7.40
C MET A 1 -8.84 0.76 7.28
N GLY A 2 -8.15 -0.07 8.09
CA GLY A 2 -6.69 -0.26 8.03
C GLY A 2 -6.35 -1.53 7.25
N ILE A 3 -5.33 -1.46 6.40
CA ILE A 3 -4.84 -2.59 5.60
C ILE A 3 -3.33 -2.67 5.73
N PHE A 4 -2.82 -3.87 5.95
CA PHE A 4 -1.40 -4.16 5.81
C PHE A 4 -1.15 -4.61 4.37
N PRO A 5 -0.44 -3.82 3.54
CA PRO A 5 -0.29 -4.12 2.12
C PRO A 5 0.49 -5.40 1.84
N GLU A 6 1.29 -5.86 2.78
CA GLU A 6 2.00 -7.14 2.71
C GLU A 6 1.06 -8.36 2.81
N GLY A 7 -0.15 -8.16 3.36
CA GLY A 7 -1.16 -9.20 3.56
C GLY A 7 -0.80 -10.25 4.61
N THR A 8 0.32 -10.08 5.30
CA THR A 8 0.79 -10.95 6.40
C THR A 8 1.72 -10.16 7.31
N ARG A 9 1.92 -10.64 8.52
CA ARG A 9 2.97 -10.13 9.41
C ARG A 9 4.33 -10.59 8.89
N SER A 10 5.33 -9.70 8.91
CA SER A 10 6.69 -10.10 8.59
C SER A 10 7.18 -11.16 9.58
N ARG A 11 7.69 -12.26 9.04
CA ARG A 11 8.32 -13.34 9.82
C ARG A 11 9.84 -13.30 9.74
N SER A 12 10.40 -12.29 9.07
CA SER A 12 11.86 -12.14 8.96
C SER A 12 12.47 -11.82 10.33
N ASP A 13 13.57 -12.47 10.65
CA ASP A 13 14.34 -12.22 11.88
C ASP A 13 15.31 -11.04 11.70
N LYS A 14 15.56 -10.64 10.47
CA LYS A 14 16.49 -9.55 10.09
C LYS A 14 15.81 -8.53 9.18
N PRO A 15 16.24 -7.24 9.25
CA PRO A 15 15.79 -6.23 8.30
C PRO A 15 16.22 -6.55 6.85
N PRO A 16 15.49 -6.11 5.84
CA PRO A 16 14.24 -5.36 5.95
C PRO A 16 13.07 -6.26 6.35
N TYR A 17 12.25 -5.78 7.29
CA TYR A 17 11.04 -6.50 7.72
C TYR A 17 9.87 -6.24 6.78
N LEU A 18 9.87 -5.08 6.10
CA LEU A 18 8.88 -4.73 5.10
C LEU A 18 9.05 -5.64 3.88
N SER A 19 8.03 -6.40 3.56
CA SER A 19 8.04 -7.32 2.43
C SER A 19 7.29 -6.76 1.21
N ARG A 20 7.37 -7.46 0.09
CA ARG A 20 6.67 -7.06 -1.13
C ARG A 20 5.16 -7.03 -0.90
N GLY A 21 4.52 -5.92 -1.25
CA GLY A 21 3.07 -5.75 -1.13
C GLY A 21 2.28 -6.67 -2.06
N LYS A 22 1.09 -7.04 -1.61
CA LYS A 22 0.09 -7.75 -2.42
C LYS A 22 -0.85 -6.76 -3.09
N THR A 23 -1.24 -7.02 -4.33
CA THR A 23 -2.06 -6.11 -5.15
C THR A 23 -3.50 -5.96 -4.67
N GLY A 24 -3.89 -6.61 -3.58
CA GLY A 24 -5.21 -6.47 -2.99
C GLY A 24 -5.55 -5.03 -2.59
N VAL A 25 -4.58 -4.29 -2.06
CA VAL A 25 -4.76 -2.87 -1.70
C VAL A 25 -5.04 -2.02 -2.94
N ALA A 26 -4.33 -2.24 -4.04
CA ALA A 26 -4.53 -1.52 -5.29
C ALA A 26 -5.89 -1.83 -5.94
N ARG A 27 -6.32 -3.10 -5.90
CA ARG A 27 -7.65 -3.49 -6.41
C ARG A 27 -8.77 -2.84 -5.60
N LEU A 28 -8.62 -2.77 -4.29
CA LEU A 28 -9.59 -2.11 -3.44
C LEU A 28 -9.63 -0.60 -3.71
N ALA A 29 -8.46 0.05 -3.81
CA ALA A 29 -8.36 1.46 -4.16
C ALA A 29 -8.96 1.76 -5.55
N ALA A 30 -8.73 0.89 -6.53
CA ALA A 30 -9.31 1.02 -7.87
C ALA A 30 -10.84 0.87 -7.88
N ARG A 31 -11.39 0.06 -6.99
CA ARG A 31 -12.86 -0.08 -6.85
C ARG A 31 -13.51 1.18 -6.27
N PHE A 32 -12.76 1.95 -5.51
CA PHE A 32 -13.19 3.19 -4.89
C PHE A 32 -12.16 4.30 -5.17
N PRO A 33 -12.05 4.75 -6.44
CA PRO A 33 -10.94 5.58 -6.90
C PRO A 33 -10.85 6.96 -6.23
N GLU A 34 -11.96 7.45 -5.68
CA GLU A 34 -12.03 8.74 -4.96
C GLU A 34 -11.69 8.63 -3.47
N VAL A 35 -11.61 7.40 -2.94
CA VAL A 35 -11.32 7.20 -1.51
C VAL A 35 -9.83 7.33 -1.28
N PRO A 36 -9.40 8.23 -0.35
CA PRO A 36 -7.99 8.42 -0.06
C PRO A 36 -7.38 7.22 0.65
N VAL A 37 -6.22 6.80 0.18
CA VAL A 37 -5.31 5.86 0.83
C VAL A 37 -4.24 6.66 1.55
N VAL A 38 -4.12 6.48 2.85
CA VAL A 38 -3.14 7.19 3.68
C VAL A 38 -2.04 6.20 4.10
N PRO A 39 -0.81 6.34 3.58
CA PRO A 39 0.30 5.51 4.02
C PRO A 39 0.71 5.86 5.45
N MET A 40 0.85 4.85 6.30
CA MET A 40 1.23 5.01 7.70
C MET A 40 2.28 3.95 8.07
N ALA A 41 3.44 4.38 8.54
CA ALA A 41 4.50 3.49 9.01
C ALA A 41 4.53 3.45 10.54
N ILE A 42 4.56 2.26 11.11
CA ILE A 42 4.68 2.03 12.55
C ILE A 42 6.09 1.55 12.86
N ILE A 43 6.84 2.34 13.61
CA ILE A 43 8.24 2.12 13.93
C ILE A 43 8.37 1.75 15.40
N GLY A 44 9.20 0.75 15.72
CA GLY A 44 9.45 0.34 17.10
C GLY A 44 8.45 -0.65 17.68
N ALA A 45 7.41 -1.05 16.94
CA ALA A 45 6.42 -2.01 17.42
C ALA A 45 7.02 -3.37 17.83
N ARG A 46 8.11 -3.82 17.16
CA ARG A 46 8.81 -5.06 17.52
C ARG A 46 9.54 -4.97 18.87
N LYS A 47 9.96 -3.77 19.27
CA LYS A 47 10.57 -3.54 20.60
C LYS A 47 9.52 -3.48 21.71
N PHE A 48 8.30 -3.07 21.33
CA PHE A 48 7.15 -3.07 22.26
C PHE A 48 6.65 -4.47 22.51
N MET A 49 6.48 -5.26 21.45
CA MET A 49 6.09 -6.68 21.55
C MET A 49 6.79 -7.46 20.42
N ALA A 50 7.72 -8.34 20.79
CA ALA A 50 8.42 -9.17 19.84
C ALA A 50 7.47 -10.20 19.19
N PRO A 51 7.68 -10.59 17.93
CA PRO A 51 6.90 -11.63 17.28
C PRO A 51 6.93 -12.93 18.10
N GLY A 52 5.76 -13.48 18.41
CA GLY A 52 5.63 -14.71 19.21
C GLY A 52 5.77 -14.54 20.72
N SER A 53 6.03 -13.30 21.20
CA SER A 53 6.07 -13.01 22.65
C SER A 53 4.70 -12.54 23.16
N ALA A 54 4.33 -13.00 24.34
CA ALA A 54 3.19 -12.46 25.11
C ALA A 54 3.62 -11.33 26.06
N ILE A 55 4.92 -11.03 26.13
CA ILE A 55 5.48 -10.01 27.03
C ILE A 55 5.57 -8.67 26.30
N VAL A 56 4.98 -7.65 26.90
CA VAL A 56 4.97 -6.27 26.41
C VAL A 56 6.05 -5.46 27.13
N ASN A 57 6.85 -4.70 26.39
CA ASN A 57 7.80 -3.75 26.95
C ASN A 57 7.18 -2.34 26.99
N PRO A 58 6.65 -1.89 28.12
CA PRO A 58 5.98 -0.58 28.20
C PRO A 58 6.92 0.63 28.04
N LEU A 59 8.23 0.41 28.12
CA LEU A 59 9.24 1.47 27.93
C LEU A 59 9.68 1.61 26.46
N ALA A 60 9.24 0.73 25.58
CA ALA A 60 9.56 0.84 24.17
C ALA A 60 8.80 2.00 23.52
N LYS A 61 9.54 2.85 22.82
CA LYS A 61 8.93 3.94 22.04
C LYS A 61 8.39 3.39 20.73
N VAL A 62 7.11 3.64 20.48
CA VAL A 62 6.44 3.38 19.19
C VAL A 62 6.18 4.73 18.53
N GLN A 63 6.60 4.86 17.28
CA GLN A 63 6.38 6.04 16.46
C GLN A 63 5.48 5.69 15.28
N VAL A 64 4.58 6.59 14.94
CA VAL A 64 3.73 6.48 13.74
C VAL A 64 4.05 7.67 12.84
N ASN A 65 4.52 7.39 11.63
CA ASN A 65 4.72 8.38 10.60
C ASN A 65 3.62 8.25 9.56
N ILE A 66 3.07 9.37 9.12
CA ILE A 66 1.92 9.44 8.21
C ILE A 66 2.32 10.27 6.99
N ASP A 67 2.02 9.77 5.80
CA ASP A 67 2.21 10.47 4.54
C ASP A 67 0.93 11.14 4.06
N ASN A 68 1.05 11.93 3.00
CA ASN A 68 -0.09 12.55 2.34
C ASN A 68 -1.03 11.48 1.75
N PRO A 69 -2.35 11.73 1.79
CA PRO A 69 -3.31 10.83 1.18
C PRO A 69 -3.15 10.78 -0.35
N ILE A 70 -3.32 9.59 -0.91
CA ILE A 70 -3.27 9.32 -2.35
C ILE A 70 -4.59 8.70 -2.76
N THR A 71 -5.28 9.24 -3.76
CA THR A 71 -6.42 8.56 -4.40
C THR A 71 -5.94 7.77 -5.61
N PHE A 72 -6.54 6.60 -5.84
CA PHE A 72 -6.19 5.80 -7.02
C PHE A 72 -6.52 6.52 -8.32
N GLY A 73 -7.63 7.27 -8.36
CA GLY A 73 -8.03 8.05 -9.53
C GLY A 73 -7.00 9.10 -9.91
N ASN A 74 -6.53 9.91 -8.94
CA ASN A 74 -5.50 10.92 -9.19
C ASN A 74 -4.16 10.28 -9.59
N TRP A 75 -3.77 9.21 -8.90
CA TRP A 75 -2.54 8.48 -9.22
C TRP A 75 -2.56 7.89 -10.64
N LEU A 76 -3.72 7.38 -11.09
CA LEU A 76 -3.88 6.78 -12.40
C LEU A 76 -3.64 7.80 -13.53
N ALA A 77 -4.07 9.05 -13.33
CA ALA A 77 -3.89 10.15 -14.28
C ALA A 77 -2.52 10.85 -14.16
N ASP A 78 -1.81 10.68 -13.03
CA ASP A 78 -0.54 11.33 -12.75
C ASP A 78 0.59 10.78 -13.65
N GLU A 79 1.44 11.67 -14.18
CA GLU A 79 2.57 11.29 -15.04
C GLU A 79 3.57 10.37 -14.33
N ASP A 80 3.80 10.59 -13.04
CA ASP A 80 4.68 9.76 -12.20
C ASP A 80 3.96 8.50 -11.68
N GLY A 81 2.66 8.42 -11.85
CA GLY A 81 1.81 7.30 -11.46
C GLY A 81 1.42 6.40 -12.62
N GLY A 82 0.12 6.29 -12.86
CA GLY A 82 -0.45 5.46 -13.93
C GLY A 82 -0.22 6.01 -15.33
N ASN A 83 -0.09 7.32 -15.44
CA ASN A 83 0.10 8.07 -16.71
C ASN A 83 -0.95 7.71 -17.79
N MET A 84 -2.21 7.59 -17.36
CA MET A 84 -3.33 7.28 -18.25
C MET A 84 -4.11 8.55 -18.59
N SER A 85 -4.45 8.69 -19.87
CA SER A 85 -5.34 9.76 -20.32
C SER A 85 -6.79 9.49 -19.88
N ASP A 86 -7.62 10.54 -19.89
CA ASP A 86 -9.05 10.42 -19.61
C ASP A 86 -9.76 9.47 -20.61
N GLU A 87 -9.28 9.46 -21.88
CA GLU A 87 -9.78 8.55 -22.90
C GLU A 87 -9.45 7.09 -22.58
N ASP A 88 -8.22 6.80 -22.16
CA ASP A 88 -7.81 5.44 -21.75
C ASP A 88 -8.62 4.96 -20.56
N ILE A 89 -8.80 5.79 -19.55
CA ILE A 89 -9.61 5.49 -18.37
C ILE A 89 -11.07 5.21 -18.77
N SER A 90 -11.62 6.05 -19.64
CA SER A 90 -12.99 5.88 -20.16
C SER A 90 -13.16 4.58 -20.95
N ASN A 91 -12.18 4.21 -21.78
CA ASN A 91 -12.21 2.98 -22.54
C ASN A 91 -12.13 1.73 -21.65
N ILE A 92 -11.30 1.76 -20.61
CA ILE A 92 -11.20 0.67 -19.63
C ILE A 92 -12.51 0.51 -18.84
N ALA A 93 -13.15 1.63 -18.47
CA ALA A 93 -14.43 1.60 -17.76
C ALA A 93 -15.57 0.91 -18.54
N LYS A 94 -15.46 0.82 -19.88
CA LYS A 94 -16.42 0.13 -20.74
C LYS A 94 -16.22 -1.38 -20.80
N LEU A 95 -15.10 -1.90 -20.33
CA LEU A 95 -14.81 -3.33 -20.28
C LEU A 95 -15.60 -4.02 -19.15
N ASP A 96 -15.79 -5.32 -19.27
CA ASP A 96 -16.27 -6.14 -18.16
C ASP A 96 -15.23 -6.22 -17.03
N GLU A 97 -15.61 -6.78 -15.88
CA GLU A 97 -14.73 -6.85 -14.69
C GLU A 97 -13.44 -7.63 -14.98
N ASP A 98 -13.50 -8.71 -15.73
CA ASP A 98 -12.32 -9.51 -16.09
C ASP A 98 -11.41 -8.77 -17.07
N GLY A 99 -11.95 -8.07 -18.05
CA GLY A 99 -11.23 -7.23 -18.99
C GLY A 99 -10.53 -6.07 -18.28
N GLN A 100 -11.22 -5.38 -17.38
CA GLN A 100 -10.63 -4.32 -16.54
C GLN A 100 -9.48 -4.86 -15.70
N ARG A 101 -9.65 -5.99 -15.05
CA ARG A 101 -8.63 -6.63 -14.23
C ARG A 101 -7.37 -6.98 -15.04
N LEU A 102 -7.55 -7.52 -16.23
CA LEU A 102 -6.44 -7.91 -17.12
C LEU A 102 -5.61 -6.69 -17.55
N VAL A 103 -6.27 -5.64 -18.03
CA VAL A 103 -5.62 -4.41 -18.48
C VAL A 103 -4.96 -3.69 -17.31
N MET A 104 -5.59 -3.66 -16.14
CA MET A 104 -5.12 -2.94 -14.97
C MET A 104 -4.07 -3.68 -14.15
N LYS A 105 -3.74 -4.91 -14.47
CA LYS A 105 -2.83 -5.76 -13.68
C LYS A 105 -1.48 -5.11 -13.39
N SER A 106 -0.86 -4.48 -14.40
CA SER A 106 0.43 -3.77 -14.26
C SER A 106 0.28 -2.52 -13.39
N HIS A 107 -0.83 -1.78 -13.52
CA HIS A 107 -1.11 -0.58 -12.72
C HIS A 107 -1.34 -0.94 -11.26
N TYR A 108 -2.05 -2.03 -10.96
CA TYR A 108 -2.19 -2.51 -9.58
C TYR A 108 -0.84 -2.85 -8.95
N ARG A 109 0.06 -3.46 -9.73
CA ARG A 109 1.40 -3.76 -9.25
C ARG A 109 2.19 -2.48 -8.95
N ARG A 110 2.22 -1.53 -9.90
CA ARG A 110 2.93 -0.26 -9.76
C ARG A 110 2.40 0.58 -8.59
N PHE A 111 1.09 0.70 -8.45
CA PHE A 111 0.47 1.40 -7.31
C PHE A 111 0.85 0.77 -5.97
N THR A 112 0.83 -0.56 -5.90
CA THR A 112 1.23 -1.28 -4.68
C THR A 112 2.70 -1.08 -4.37
N ASP A 113 3.58 -1.16 -5.38
CA ASP A 113 5.02 -0.96 -5.20
C ASP A 113 5.33 0.46 -4.73
N GLN A 114 4.62 1.45 -5.24
CA GLN A 114 4.75 2.83 -4.76
C GLN A 114 4.30 3.00 -3.31
N LEU A 115 3.18 2.39 -2.91
CA LEU A 115 2.75 2.41 -1.50
C LEU A 115 3.80 1.78 -0.58
N ILE A 116 4.41 0.67 -0.97
CA ILE A 116 5.49 0.03 -0.21
C ILE A 116 6.71 0.95 -0.12
N GLU A 117 7.08 1.60 -1.22
CA GLU A 117 8.19 2.56 -1.22
C GLU A 117 7.91 3.77 -0.32
N ASN A 118 6.69 4.30 -0.34
CA ASN A 118 6.29 5.37 0.58
C ASN A 118 6.42 4.93 2.05
N LEU A 119 5.98 3.71 2.37
CA LEU A 119 6.15 3.17 3.72
C LEU A 119 7.63 3.04 4.11
N ARG A 120 8.50 2.63 3.17
CA ARG A 120 9.94 2.56 3.38
C ARG A 120 10.55 3.93 3.65
N ILE A 121 10.16 4.96 2.89
CA ILE A 121 10.59 6.35 3.07
C ILE A 121 10.12 6.89 4.43
N LEU A 122 8.92 6.52 4.87
CA LEU A 122 8.40 6.88 6.19
C LEU A 122 9.16 6.19 7.35
N GLY A 123 10.07 5.29 7.05
CA GLY A 123 10.90 4.58 8.02
C GLY A 123 10.35 3.22 8.46
N ALA A 124 9.43 2.62 7.71
CA ALA A 124 9.02 1.24 7.97
C ALA A 124 10.25 0.31 7.89
N PRO A 125 10.54 -0.46 8.96
CA PRO A 125 11.76 -1.25 9.05
C PRO A 125 11.76 -2.49 8.15
#